data_6cffbd6db0fa13dfa16d5251a3fcd508
#
_entry.id   6cffbd6db0fa13dfa16d5251a3fcd508
#
_cell.length_a   1.000
_cell.length_b   1.000
_cell.length_c   1.000
_cell.angle_alpha   90.00
_cell.angle_beta   90.00
_cell.angle_gamma   90.00
#
_symmetry.space_group_name_H-M   'P 1'
#
loop_
_entity.id
_entity.type
_entity.pdbx_description
1 polymer ?
#
loop_
_entity_poly.entity_id
_entity_poly.type
_entity_poly.pdbx_seq_one_letter_code
_entity_poly.pdbx_strand_id
1 'polypeptide(L)'
;MSKRLILVGASVRACAASAVKAGFAPEAFDLFADADLRALCPTTCLVCGYGNLDTVFSAGPEPWMYTGGLENRPRLIDRLALLRPLWGISGQALRHAKRPWHWCRLLRDAGFTVPDWVSEEGPRLVKPLAGAGGKGVEPWLSNRKPAPWRAFLQERIGGDCSVSGLYCALENRVVLLGVTRQMVGAPTGPFAYRGSIGPLKIDTDVQADMQSMGSVLGETMGLRGLFGVDGILTPTGFVPVEINPRYPASAEVVEHATGMSMVRWHAAAFGLVDIPAMQPPRGVVAKEIIYAARQTLVPEGLGIFEGIADIPDALTVVQSGWPILTCLSEGADELETMTRLKELRARVEQKLANSV
;
A
#
# COMPACT_ATOMS: atom_id res chain seq x y z
N MET A 1 -12.72 27.28 5.36
CA MET A 1 -11.26 26.94 5.36
C MET A 1 -11.13 25.45 5.24
N SER A 2 -10.27 24.92 4.34
CA SER A 2 -10.02 23.48 4.23
C SER A 2 -9.39 22.96 5.52
N LYS A 3 -9.84 21.78 5.99
CA LYS A 3 -9.28 21.17 7.21
C LYS A 3 -7.87 20.66 6.92
N ARG A 4 -6.89 21.00 7.75
CA ARG A 4 -5.52 20.47 7.62
C ARG A 4 -5.49 18.97 7.95
N LEU A 5 -4.66 18.22 7.23
CA LEU A 5 -4.42 16.80 7.44
C LEU A 5 -2.93 16.49 7.29
N ILE A 6 -2.33 15.92 8.32
CA ILE A 6 -0.92 15.54 8.27
C ILE A 6 -0.80 14.12 7.75
N LEU A 7 0.12 13.93 6.80
CA LEU A 7 0.39 12.64 6.15
C LEU A 7 1.82 12.20 6.48
N VAL A 8 1.99 10.96 6.92
CA VAL A 8 3.30 10.42 7.31
C VAL A 8 3.51 9.07 6.62
N GLY A 9 4.64 8.88 5.95
CA GLY A 9 4.92 7.58 5.33
C GLY A 9 6.21 7.50 4.52
N ALA A 10 6.43 6.37 3.89
CA ALA A 10 7.57 6.18 2.99
C ALA A 10 7.35 6.94 1.66
N SER A 11 6.13 6.86 1.10
CA SER A 11 5.64 7.69 0.01
C SER A 11 4.20 8.07 0.31
N VAL A 12 3.93 9.37 0.43
CA VAL A 12 2.60 9.90 0.75
C VAL A 12 1.97 10.65 -0.42
N ARG A 13 2.63 10.79 -1.56
CA ARG A 13 2.18 11.57 -2.72
C ARG A 13 0.76 11.17 -3.18
N ALA A 14 0.49 9.86 -3.36
CA ALA A 14 -0.83 9.39 -3.75
C ALA A 14 -1.90 9.74 -2.70
N CYS A 15 -1.58 9.59 -1.42
CA CYS A 15 -2.45 9.95 -0.30
C CYS A 15 -2.68 11.48 -0.25
N ALA A 16 -1.66 12.30 -0.54
CA ALA A 16 -1.76 13.76 -0.58
C ALA A 16 -2.69 14.22 -1.73
N ALA A 17 -2.55 13.64 -2.92
CA ALA A 17 -3.45 13.91 -4.05
C ALA A 17 -4.91 13.55 -3.70
N SER A 18 -5.13 12.39 -3.07
CA SER A 18 -6.45 11.98 -2.58
C SER A 18 -7.00 12.91 -1.49
N ALA A 19 -6.14 13.44 -0.60
CA ALA A 19 -6.53 14.39 0.44
C ALA A 19 -6.96 15.73 -0.16
N VAL A 20 -6.21 16.27 -1.12
CA VAL A 20 -6.60 17.49 -1.87
C VAL A 20 -7.95 17.28 -2.56
N LYS A 21 -8.15 16.16 -3.25
CA LYS A 21 -9.41 15.80 -3.90
C LYS A 21 -10.58 15.67 -2.90
N ALA A 22 -10.29 15.25 -1.66
CA ALA A 22 -11.27 15.19 -0.57
C ALA A 22 -11.58 16.57 0.05
N GLY A 23 -10.89 17.64 -0.36
CA GLY A 23 -11.05 19.00 0.18
C GLY A 23 -10.25 19.28 1.45
N PHE A 24 -9.23 18.45 1.77
CA PHE A 24 -8.28 18.72 2.84
C PHE A 24 -7.09 19.53 2.33
N ALA A 25 -6.39 20.20 3.26
CA ALA A 25 -5.08 20.81 3.04
C ALA A 25 -4.01 19.92 3.66
N PRO A 26 -3.36 19.02 2.89
CA PRO A 26 -2.37 18.11 3.42
C PRO A 26 -1.05 18.85 3.77
N GLU A 27 -0.34 18.26 4.76
CA GLU A 27 1.06 18.54 5.08
C GLU A 27 1.78 17.19 5.20
N ALA A 28 2.90 17.03 4.51
CA ALA A 28 3.55 15.74 4.31
C ALA A 28 4.86 15.60 5.09
N PHE A 29 5.05 14.43 5.71
CA PHE A 29 6.32 13.92 6.22
C PHE A 29 6.65 12.64 5.43
N ASP A 30 7.61 12.71 4.52
CA ASP A 30 7.88 11.74 3.47
C ASP A 30 9.36 11.36 3.39
N LEU A 31 9.69 10.13 2.99
CA LEU A 31 11.09 9.70 2.89
C LEU A 31 11.79 10.22 1.62
N PHE A 32 11.04 10.48 0.55
CA PHE A 32 11.58 10.89 -0.75
C PHE A 32 11.36 12.38 -0.99
N ALA A 33 10.23 12.93 -0.56
CA ALA A 33 9.82 14.32 -0.77
C ALA A 33 9.87 14.72 -2.26
N ASP A 34 9.30 13.85 -3.10
CA ASP A 34 9.31 13.99 -4.55
C ASP A 34 8.76 15.34 -5.04
N ALA A 35 9.19 15.79 -6.21
CA ALA A 35 8.86 17.11 -6.74
C ALA A 35 7.35 17.32 -6.91
N ASP A 36 6.64 16.31 -7.39
CA ASP A 36 5.18 16.35 -7.55
C ASP A 36 4.44 16.34 -6.19
N LEU A 37 4.97 15.71 -5.15
CA LEU A 37 4.44 15.83 -3.79
C LEU A 37 4.61 17.26 -3.25
N ARG A 38 5.80 17.86 -3.41
CA ARG A 38 6.06 19.25 -2.96
C ARG A 38 5.23 20.29 -3.72
N ALA A 39 4.84 19.98 -4.96
CA ALA A 39 3.91 20.80 -5.72
C ALA A 39 2.47 20.72 -5.19
N LEU A 40 2.09 19.61 -4.52
CA LEU A 40 0.77 19.42 -3.94
C LEU A 40 0.62 20.05 -2.56
N CYS A 41 1.66 19.98 -1.72
CA CYS A 41 1.57 20.43 -0.32
C CYS A 41 2.93 20.70 0.32
N PRO A 42 2.97 21.45 1.45
CA PRO A 42 4.15 21.57 2.29
C PRO A 42 4.69 20.18 2.67
N THR A 43 5.97 19.94 2.44
CA THR A 43 6.58 18.63 2.61
C THR A 43 7.88 18.71 3.40
N THR A 44 8.00 17.89 4.44
CA THR A 44 9.22 17.65 5.21
C THR A 44 9.83 16.32 4.77
N CYS A 45 11.08 16.36 4.28
CA CYS A 45 11.82 15.14 3.94
C CYS A 45 12.40 14.49 5.19
N LEU A 46 12.09 13.20 5.40
CA LEU A 46 12.59 12.40 6.52
C LEU A 46 13.92 11.73 6.14
N VAL A 47 14.98 12.52 5.96
CA VAL A 47 16.29 12.06 5.49
C VAL A 47 16.93 10.95 6.33
N CYS A 48 16.59 10.84 7.61
CA CYS A 48 17.03 9.77 8.52
C CYS A 48 15.96 8.70 8.74
N GLY A 49 15.01 8.57 7.84
CA GLY A 49 13.84 7.72 8.01
C GLY A 49 12.99 8.17 9.20
N TYR A 50 12.30 7.25 9.84
CA TYR A 50 11.40 7.58 10.95
C TYR A 50 12.11 7.80 12.31
N GLY A 51 13.47 7.77 12.34
CA GLY A 51 14.22 7.90 13.59
C GLY A 51 14.07 9.26 14.27
N ASN A 52 13.86 10.32 13.49
CA ASN A 52 13.73 11.71 13.95
C ASN A 52 12.28 12.21 13.91
N LEU A 53 11.32 11.36 13.59
CA LEU A 53 9.94 11.81 13.36
C LEU A 53 9.35 12.48 14.61
N ASP A 54 9.62 11.95 15.80
CA ASP A 54 9.18 12.52 17.07
C ASP A 54 9.81 13.88 17.42
N THR A 55 10.90 14.28 16.76
CA THR A 55 11.51 15.61 16.94
C THR A 55 10.93 16.67 16.01
N VAL A 56 10.42 16.27 14.85
CA VAL A 56 9.84 17.21 13.84
C VAL A 56 8.31 17.19 13.87
N PHE A 57 7.69 16.17 14.44
CA PHE A 57 6.25 16.02 14.55
C PHE A 57 5.74 16.65 15.85
N SER A 58 5.44 17.95 15.80
CA SER A 58 4.98 18.71 16.97
C SER A 58 3.56 18.37 17.38
N ALA A 59 3.21 18.59 18.65
CA ALA A 59 1.84 18.49 19.16
C ALA A 59 0.90 19.51 18.51
N GLY A 60 -0.37 19.15 18.32
CA GLY A 60 -1.37 20.05 17.74
C GLY A 60 -2.72 19.41 17.54
N PRO A 61 -3.74 20.21 17.17
CA PRO A 61 -5.12 19.72 17.01
C PRO A 61 -5.37 19.07 15.65
N GLU A 62 -4.49 19.28 14.66
CA GLU A 62 -4.69 18.76 13.33
C GLU A 62 -4.51 17.23 13.33
N PRO A 63 -5.44 16.51 12.71
CA PRO A 63 -5.34 15.06 12.62
C PRO A 63 -4.23 14.63 11.67
N TRP A 64 -3.80 13.39 11.85
CA TRP A 64 -2.82 12.77 10.97
C TRP A 64 -3.21 11.34 10.59
N MET A 65 -2.71 10.88 9.45
CA MET A 65 -2.79 9.50 9.01
C MET A 65 -1.46 9.05 8.40
N TYR A 66 -1.30 7.75 8.19
CA TYR A 66 -0.05 7.23 7.66
C TYR A 66 -0.23 6.26 6.48
N THR A 67 0.82 6.16 5.68
CA THR A 67 0.95 5.23 4.57
C THR A 67 1.98 4.13 4.88
N GLY A 68 2.43 3.39 3.87
CA GLY A 68 3.33 2.26 4.01
C GLY A 68 4.66 2.57 4.71
N GLY A 69 5.14 1.60 5.48
CA GLY A 69 6.41 1.63 6.18
C GLY A 69 6.30 1.98 7.66
N LEU A 70 5.45 2.94 8.04
CA LEU A 70 5.31 3.37 9.43
C LEU A 70 4.60 2.32 10.31
N GLU A 71 3.72 1.50 9.75
CA GLU A 71 3.02 0.40 10.44
C GLU A 71 3.97 -0.61 11.10
N ASN A 72 5.21 -0.65 10.66
CA ASN A 72 6.25 -1.49 11.27
C ASN A 72 6.85 -0.89 12.55
N ARG A 73 6.40 0.30 12.95
CA ARG A 73 6.84 1.03 14.16
C ARG A 73 5.68 1.35 15.10
N PRO A 74 4.93 0.34 15.60
CA PRO A 74 3.70 0.57 16.36
C PRO A 74 3.92 1.41 17.63
N ARG A 75 5.07 1.29 18.31
CA ARG A 75 5.39 2.12 19.46
C ARG A 75 5.58 3.60 19.10
N LEU A 76 6.08 3.91 17.91
CA LEU A 76 6.20 5.27 17.42
C LEU A 76 4.82 5.83 17.11
N ILE A 77 3.97 5.07 16.40
CA ILE A 77 2.58 5.46 16.11
C ILE A 77 1.83 5.76 17.42
N ASP A 78 1.94 4.91 18.43
CA ASP A 78 1.29 5.12 19.73
C ASP A 78 1.76 6.43 20.39
N ARG A 79 3.06 6.76 20.35
CA ARG A 79 3.57 8.04 20.86
C ARG A 79 3.05 9.25 20.08
N LEU A 80 3.07 9.18 18.76
CA LEU A 80 2.59 10.28 17.90
C LEU A 80 1.08 10.50 18.07
N ALA A 81 0.32 9.44 18.32
CA ALA A 81 -1.11 9.51 18.58
C ALA A 81 -1.46 10.24 19.91
N LEU A 82 -0.50 10.36 20.81
CA LEU A 82 -0.65 11.21 22.02
C LEU A 82 -0.43 12.70 21.72
N LEU A 83 0.28 13.03 20.65
CA LEU A 83 0.58 14.40 20.26
C LEU A 83 -0.52 15.02 19.40
N ARG A 84 -1.18 14.21 18.56
CA ARG A 84 -2.21 14.64 17.60
C ARG A 84 -3.25 13.55 17.38
N PRO A 85 -4.51 13.91 17.06
CA PRO A 85 -5.55 12.92 16.75
C PRO A 85 -5.12 12.04 15.56
N LEU A 86 -4.99 10.73 15.78
CA LEU A 86 -4.68 9.78 14.73
C LEU A 86 -5.97 9.34 14.02
N TRP A 87 -6.04 9.57 12.71
CA TRP A 87 -6.98 8.89 11.82
C TRP A 87 -6.28 7.67 11.24
N GLY A 88 -6.39 6.55 11.93
CA GLY A 88 -5.68 5.35 11.55
C GLY A 88 -5.71 4.28 12.63
N ILE A 89 -5.02 3.20 12.35
CA ILE A 89 -4.97 2.01 13.20
C ILE A 89 -3.72 2.10 14.10
N SER A 90 -3.89 1.92 15.41
CA SER A 90 -2.82 1.95 16.41
C SER A 90 -3.02 0.90 17.49
N GLY A 91 -2.19 0.93 18.52
CA GLY A 91 -2.34 0.09 19.70
C GLY A 91 -2.35 -1.40 19.40
N GLN A 92 -3.29 -2.10 20.03
CA GLN A 92 -3.40 -3.56 19.91
C GLN A 92 -3.91 -3.99 18.54
N ALA A 93 -4.84 -3.24 17.93
CA ALA A 93 -5.36 -3.52 16.60
C ALA A 93 -4.23 -3.58 15.54
N LEU A 94 -3.33 -2.58 15.57
CA LEU A 94 -2.15 -2.56 14.70
C LEU A 94 -1.22 -3.76 14.94
N ARG A 95 -0.95 -4.08 16.21
CA ARG A 95 -0.07 -5.21 16.56
C ARG A 95 -0.67 -6.54 16.14
N HIS A 96 -1.97 -6.73 16.26
CA HIS A 96 -2.66 -7.93 15.81
C HIS A 96 -2.66 -8.04 14.29
N ALA A 97 -2.92 -6.96 13.55
CA ALA A 97 -2.88 -6.94 12.09
C ALA A 97 -1.50 -7.29 11.53
N LYS A 98 -0.42 -6.87 12.21
CA LYS A 98 0.97 -7.19 11.81
C LYS A 98 1.45 -8.57 12.25
N ARG A 99 0.61 -9.37 12.91
CA ARG A 99 0.96 -10.68 13.43
C ARG A 99 0.08 -11.77 12.81
N PRO A 100 0.60 -12.59 11.85
CA PRO A 100 -0.22 -13.53 11.09
C PRO A 100 -0.95 -14.56 11.98
N TRP A 101 -0.37 -15.01 13.07
CA TRP A 101 -1.01 -15.97 13.99
C TRP A 101 -2.27 -15.43 14.67
N HIS A 102 -2.45 -14.10 14.79
CA HIS A 102 -3.68 -13.52 15.32
C HIS A 102 -4.81 -13.55 14.30
N TRP A 103 -4.60 -12.97 13.12
CA TRP A 103 -5.66 -12.88 12.13
C TRP A 103 -5.88 -14.21 11.37
N CYS A 104 -4.86 -15.07 11.19
CA CYS A 104 -5.07 -16.41 10.64
C CYS A 104 -5.95 -17.27 11.56
N ARG A 105 -5.72 -17.19 12.88
CA ARG A 105 -6.61 -17.91 13.83
C ARG A 105 -8.03 -17.37 13.73
N LEU A 106 -8.20 -16.05 13.79
CA LEU A 106 -9.52 -15.42 13.69
C LEU A 106 -10.28 -15.84 12.44
N LEU A 107 -9.62 -15.77 11.28
CA LEU A 107 -10.25 -16.15 10.01
C LEU A 107 -10.53 -17.64 9.91
N ARG A 108 -9.65 -18.49 10.41
CA ARG A 108 -9.87 -19.94 10.46
C ARG A 108 -11.07 -20.30 11.33
N ASP A 109 -11.20 -19.67 12.51
CA ASP A 109 -12.33 -19.86 13.43
C ASP A 109 -13.66 -19.39 12.78
N ALA A 110 -13.59 -18.42 11.85
CA ALA A 110 -14.72 -17.93 11.03
C ALA A 110 -14.95 -18.75 9.73
N GLY A 111 -14.19 -19.83 9.50
CA GLY A 111 -14.38 -20.74 8.36
C GLY A 111 -13.63 -20.40 7.09
N PHE A 112 -12.75 -19.39 7.10
CA PHE A 112 -11.94 -19.02 5.93
C PHE A 112 -10.67 -19.87 5.81
N THR A 113 -10.27 -20.12 4.56
CA THR A 113 -8.97 -20.71 4.27
C THR A 113 -7.86 -19.68 4.52
N VAL A 114 -6.85 -20.09 5.27
CA VAL A 114 -5.68 -19.27 5.60
C VAL A 114 -4.40 -20.08 5.50
N PRO A 115 -3.25 -19.46 5.21
CA PRO A 115 -1.98 -20.19 5.16
C PRO A 115 -1.65 -20.82 6.49
N ASP A 116 -0.99 -21.97 6.45
CA ASP A 116 -0.38 -22.57 7.62
C ASP A 116 0.95 -21.86 7.93
N TRP A 117 1.21 -21.64 9.22
CA TRP A 117 2.42 -21.01 9.75
C TRP A 117 3.09 -21.81 10.88
N VAL A 118 2.55 -22.99 11.19
CA VAL A 118 3.04 -23.90 12.25
C VAL A 118 3.83 -25.06 11.68
N SER A 119 3.30 -25.72 10.65
CA SER A 119 3.95 -26.86 10.01
C SER A 119 5.21 -26.44 9.24
N GLU A 120 6.16 -27.34 9.10
CA GLU A 120 7.34 -27.19 8.25
C GLU A 120 7.24 -28.01 6.95
N GLU A 121 6.12 -28.69 6.74
CA GLU A 121 5.87 -29.48 5.54
C GLU A 121 5.48 -28.59 4.35
N GLY A 122 5.86 -29.06 3.16
CA GLY A 122 5.53 -28.40 1.91
C GLY A 122 6.33 -27.12 1.62
N PRO A 123 5.98 -26.41 0.53
CA PRO A 123 6.63 -25.17 0.14
C PRO A 123 6.38 -24.06 1.17
N ARG A 124 7.41 -23.38 1.62
CA ARG A 124 7.35 -22.31 2.62
C ARG A 124 8.04 -21.06 2.17
N LEU A 125 7.62 -19.93 2.74
CA LEU A 125 8.26 -18.63 2.62
C LEU A 125 8.76 -18.18 3.99
N VAL A 126 9.95 -17.59 4.02
CA VAL A 126 10.43 -16.79 5.14
C VAL A 126 9.93 -15.37 4.94
N LYS A 127 9.19 -14.83 5.91
CA LYS A 127 8.63 -13.47 5.84
C LYS A 127 9.14 -12.64 7.02
N PRO A 128 9.73 -11.45 6.79
CA PRO A 128 10.11 -10.53 7.87
C PRO A 128 8.89 -10.05 8.66
N LEU A 129 9.00 -9.99 10.00
CA LEU A 129 7.93 -9.43 10.85
C LEU A 129 7.74 -7.92 10.65
N ALA A 130 8.78 -7.21 10.27
CA ALA A 130 8.79 -5.77 10.02
C ALA A 130 9.11 -5.49 8.54
N GLY A 131 8.49 -6.21 7.64
CA GLY A 131 8.60 -6.04 6.19
C GLY A 131 7.57 -5.05 5.65
N ALA A 132 7.84 -4.52 4.47
CA ALA A 132 6.90 -3.77 3.65
C ALA A 132 7.18 -4.06 2.17
N GLY A 133 6.10 -4.12 1.35
CA GLY A 133 6.20 -4.32 -0.08
C GLY A 133 6.89 -5.63 -0.50
N GLY A 134 6.80 -6.70 0.27
CA GLY A 134 7.39 -8.00 -0.04
C GLY A 134 8.92 -8.06 0.00
N LYS A 135 9.60 -7.00 0.42
CA LYS A 135 11.07 -6.98 0.54
C LYS A 135 11.53 -7.97 1.61
N GLY A 136 12.50 -8.82 1.25
CA GLY A 136 13.04 -9.84 2.15
C GLY A 136 12.15 -11.07 2.34
N VAL A 137 11.09 -11.20 1.55
CA VAL A 137 10.32 -12.45 1.44
C VAL A 137 11.07 -13.39 0.50
N GLU A 138 11.38 -14.59 0.98
CA GLU A 138 12.19 -15.55 0.25
C GLU A 138 11.61 -16.98 0.39
N PRO A 139 11.81 -17.87 -0.60
CA PRO A 139 11.56 -19.29 -0.43
C PRO A 139 12.40 -19.86 0.70
N TRP A 140 11.79 -20.64 1.54
CA TRP A 140 12.54 -21.37 2.57
C TRP A 140 13.20 -22.61 1.96
N LEU A 141 14.51 -22.53 1.80
CA LEU A 141 15.32 -23.60 1.19
C LEU A 141 16.13 -24.38 2.22
N SER A 142 16.03 -24.03 3.49
CA SER A 142 16.95 -24.46 4.51
C SER A 142 16.25 -25.23 5.63
N ASN A 143 16.94 -26.17 6.20
CA ASN A 143 16.65 -26.81 7.48
C ASN A 143 16.85 -25.88 8.71
N ARG A 144 17.22 -24.60 8.50
CA ARG A 144 17.40 -23.63 9.57
C ARG A 144 16.20 -22.70 9.69
N LYS A 145 15.51 -22.77 10.83
CA LYS A 145 14.43 -21.85 11.16
C LYS A 145 14.93 -20.40 11.26
N PRO A 146 14.15 -19.43 10.75
CA PRO A 146 14.44 -18.02 10.99
C PRO A 146 14.32 -17.69 12.48
N ALA A 147 15.05 -16.67 12.92
CA ALA A 147 14.93 -16.17 14.29
C ALA A 147 13.51 -15.61 14.50
N PRO A 148 12.72 -16.13 15.48
CA PRO A 148 11.29 -15.85 15.62
C PRO A 148 10.97 -14.37 15.93
N TRP A 149 11.95 -13.59 16.37
CA TRP A 149 11.80 -12.13 16.58
C TRP A 149 12.09 -11.29 15.34
N ARG A 150 12.55 -11.91 14.23
CA ARG A 150 12.87 -11.23 12.96
C ARG A 150 11.95 -11.63 11.82
N ALA A 151 11.61 -12.92 11.74
CA ALA A 151 10.85 -13.48 10.64
C ALA A 151 10.04 -14.70 11.10
N PHE A 152 9.11 -15.12 10.27
CA PHE A 152 8.30 -16.33 10.47
C PHE A 152 8.24 -17.13 9.17
N LEU A 153 7.88 -18.41 9.31
CA LEU A 153 7.55 -19.27 8.17
C LEU A 153 6.06 -19.18 7.88
N GLN A 154 5.71 -19.09 6.61
CA GLN A 154 4.34 -19.15 6.14
C GLN A 154 4.28 -20.12 4.96
N GLU A 155 3.21 -20.90 4.90
CA GLU A 155 2.90 -21.70 3.73
C GLU A 155 2.92 -20.85 2.46
N ARG A 156 3.59 -21.34 1.41
CA ARG A 156 3.52 -20.75 0.09
C ARG A 156 2.25 -21.21 -0.59
N ILE A 157 1.26 -20.34 -0.66
CA ILE A 157 0.00 -20.62 -1.36
C ILE A 157 0.28 -20.71 -2.86
N GLY A 158 -0.11 -21.82 -3.47
CA GLY A 158 -0.09 -22.00 -4.91
C GLY A 158 -1.20 -21.17 -5.56
N GLY A 159 -0.93 -20.59 -6.71
CA GLY A 159 -1.85 -19.76 -7.50
C GLY A 159 -1.08 -18.74 -8.31
N ASP A 160 -1.66 -18.32 -9.42
CA ASP A 160 -0.98 -17.48 -10.41
C ASP A 160 -1.34 -16.00 -10.27
N CYS A 161 -2.29 -15.65 -9.40
CA CYS A 161 -2.80 -14.30 -9.28
C CYS A 161 -2.67 -13.76 -7.83
N SER A 162 -1.64 -12.94 -7.60
CA SER A 162 -1.54 -12.17 -6.37
C SER A 162 -2.46 -10.96 -6.46
N VAL A 163 -3.35 -10.80 -5.49
CA VAL A 163 -4.34 -9.71 -5.45
C VAL A 163 -4.33 -8.98 -4.13
N SER A 164 -4.85 -7.76 -4.14
CA SER A 164 -5.05 -6.93 -2.95
C SER A 164 -6.50 -6.45 -2.91
N GLY A 165 -7.23 -6.80 -1.86
CA GLY A 165 -8.50 -6.19 -1.51
C GLY A 165 -8.27 -4.87 -0.77
N LEU A 166 -8.89 -3.79 -1.25
CA LEU A 166 -8.92 -2.49 -0.58
C LEU A 166 -10.22 -2.36 0.22
N TYR A 167 -10.12 -2.13 1.51
CA TYR A 167 -11.27 -2.01 2.42
C TYR A 167 -11.28 -0.68 3.14
N CYS A 168 -12.49 -0.28 3.57
CA CYS A 168 -12.70 0.77 4.55
C CYS A 168 -13.57 0.25 5.71
N ALA A 169 -13.00 0.22 6.91
CA ALA A 169 -13.73 -0.07 8.13
C ALA A 169 -14.38 1.23 8.64
N LEU A 170 -15.69 1.35 8.44
CA LEU A 170 -16.54 2.40 8.97
C LEU A 170 -16.98 2.05 10.40
N GLU A 171 -17.74 2.89 11.04
CA GLU A 171 -18.18 2.69 12.43
C GLU A 171 -18.98 1.39 12.61
N ASN A 172 -19.90 1.10 11.68
CA ASN A 172 -20.88 -0.01 11.81
C ASN A 172 -20.77 -1.06 10.71
N ARG A 173 -19.82 -0.94 9.80
CA ARG A 173 -19.62 -1.90 8.70
C ARG A 173 -18.24 -1.75 8.06
N VAL A 174 -17.82 -2.80 7.40
CA VAL A 174 -16.66 -2.77 6.50
C VAL A 174 -17.14 -2.79 5.04
N VAL A 175 -16.47 -2.09 4.16
CA VAL A 175 -16.78 -2.04 2.73
C VAL A 175 -15.54 -2.42 1.93
N LEU A 176 -15.66 -3.40 1.03
CA LEU A 176 -14.67 -3.71 0.01
C LEU A 176 -14.79 -2.67 -1.12
N LEU A 177 -13.82 -1.79 -1.24
CA LEU A 177 -13.81 -0.68 -2.21
C LEU A 177 -13.32 -1.08 -3.60
N GLY A 178 -12.55 -2.16 -3.70
CA GLY A 178 -12.06 -2.70 -4.96
C GLY A 178 -10.99 -3.77 -4.75
N VAL A 179 -10.73 -4.52 -5.81
CA VAL A 179 -9.70 -5.56 -5.85
C VAL A 179 -8.74 -5.24 -6.99
N THR A 180 -7.44 -5.34 -6.73
CA THR A 180 -6.39 -5.13 -7.74
C THR A 180 -5.49 -6.35 -7.82
N ARG A 181 -4.97 -6.67 -9.01
CA ARG A 181 -3.88 -7.62 -9.17
C ARG A 181 -2.56 -6.92 -8.85
N GLN A 182 -1.71 -7.59 -8.09
CA GLN A 182 -0.38 -7.10 -7.77
C GLN A 182 0.63 -7.59 -8.82
N MET A 183 1.52 -6.71 -9.24
CA MET A 183 2.72 -7.04 -9.98
C MET A 183 3.87 -7.15 -8.98
N VAL A 184 4.54 -8.30 -8.96
CA VAL A 184 5.67 -8.60 -8.07
C VAL A 184 6.95 -8.87 -8.87
N GLY A 185 8.09 -9.03 -8.20
CA GLY A 185 9.37 -9.28 -8.85
C GLY A 185 10.15 -8.00 -9.17
N ALA A 186 10.16 -7.05 -8.23
CA ALA A 186 11.09 -5.92 -8.26
C ALA A 186 12.54 -6.37 -8.05
N PRO A 187 13.56 -5.58 -8.41
CA PRO A 187 14.97 -5.95 -8.24
C PRO A 187 15.39 -6.32 -6.82
N THR A 188 14.58 -5.92 -5.84
CA THR A 188 14.83 -6.20 -4.41
C THR A 188 14.36 -7.58 -3.94
N GLY A 189 13.73 -8.37 -4.80
CA GLY A 189 13.33 -9.74 -4.51
C GLY A 189 12.15 -10.25 -5.35
N PRO A 190 11.98 -11.58 -5.44
CA PRO A 190 10.97 -12.20 -6.30
C PRO A 190 9.53 -11.90 -5.88
N PHE A 191 9.32 -11.57 -4.62
CA PHE A 191 8.01 -11.20 -4.06
C PHE A 191 7.88 -9.69 -3.80
N ALA A 192 8.92 -8.91 -4.13
CA ALA A 192 8.87 -7.47 -3.93
C ALA A 192 7.85 -6.83 -4.86
N TYR A 193 7.04 -5.93 -4.29
CA TYR A 193 5.98 -5.21 -4.99
C TYR A 193 6.57 -4.32 -6.08
N ARG A 194 6.01 -4.43 -7.27
CA ARG A 194 6.39 -3.62 -8.43
C ARG A 194 5.26 -2.70 -8.90
N GLY A 195 4.01 -3.11 -8.67
CA GLY A 195 2.86 -2.33 -9.13
C GLY A 195 1.54 -3.02 -8.91
N SER A 196 0.47 -2.42 -9.42
CA SER A 196 -0.89 -2.95 -9.37
C SER A 196 -1.67 -2.60 -10.61
N ILE A 197 -2.64 -3.45 -10.97
CA ILE A 197 -3.63 -3.19 -12.02
C ILE A 197 -5.03 -3.54 -11.52
N GLY A 198 -6.02 -2.75 -11.88
CA GLY A 198 -7.41 -2.98 -11.51
C GLY A 198 -8.33 -1.76 -11.74
N PRO A 199 -9.54 -1.78 -11.19
CA PRO A 199 -10.12 -2.88 -10.40
C PRO A 199 -10.35 -4.13 -11.24
N LEU A 200 -10.10 -5.29 -10.61
CA LEU A 200 -10.37 -6.58 -11.24
C LEU A 200 -11.86 -6.90 -11.18
N LYS A 201 -12.37 -7.49 -12.24
CA LYS A 201 -13.64 -8.23 -12.22
C LYS A 201 -13.31 -9.64 -11.70
N ILE A 202 -13.77 -9.94 -10.51
CA ILE A 202 -13.64 -11.27 -9.89
C ILE A 202 -15.03 -11.92 -9.80
N ASP A 203 -15.04 -13.23 -9.62
CA ASP A 203 -16.26 -13.99 -9.40
C ASP A 203 -17.08 -13.41 -8.23
N THR A 204 -18.40 -13.39 -8.37
CA THR A 204 -19.32 -12.80 -7.38
C THR A 204 -19.21 -13.47 -6.01
N ASP A 205 -19.05 -14.80 -5.99
CA ASP A 205 -18.95 -15.56 -4.74
C ASP A 205 -17.62 -15.26 -4.06
N VAL A 206 -16.52 -15.20 -4.82
CA VAL A 206 -15.21 -14.80 -4.30
C VAL A 206 -15.25 -13.35 -3.77
N GLN A 207 -15.94 -12.45 -4.45
CA GLN A 207 -16.12 -11.07 -3.98
C GLN A 207 -16.91 -11.02 -2.67
N ALA A 208 -17.96 -11.81 -2.55
CA ALA A 208 -18.77 -11.91 -1.33
C ALA A 208 -17.94 -12.47 -0.16
N ASP A 209 -17.13 -13.49 -0.41
CA ASP A 209 -16.22 -14.07 0.57
C ASP A 209 -15.16 -13.04 1.03
N MET A 210 -14.56 -12.29 0.09
CA MET A 210 -13.62 -11.22 0.42
C MET A 210 -14.30 -10.13 1.26
N GLN A 211 -15.54 -9.71 0.91
CA GLN A 211 -16.32 -8.74 1.68
C GLN A 211 -16.58 -9.26 3.11
N SER A 212 -17.01 -10.51 3.27
CA SER A 212 -17.25 -11.15 4.56
C SER A 212 -15.99 -11.25 5.39
N MET A 213 -14.87 -11.67 4.78
CA MET A 213 -13.55 -11.72 5.42
C MET A 213 -13.12 -10.34 5.93
N GLY A 214 -13.29 -9.29 5.11
CA GLY A 214 -13.00 -7.92 5.50
C GLY A 214 -13.83 -7.48 6.71
N SER A 215 -15.11 -7.86 6.77
CA SER A 215 -16.00 -7.58 7.91
C SER A 215 -15.51 -8.25 9.19
N VAL A 216 -15.18 -9.55 9.14
CA VAL A 216 -14.61 -10.28 10.28
C VAL A 216 -13.34 -9.62 10.80
N LEU A 217 -12.41 -9.25 9.89
CA LEU A 217 -11.16 -8.58 10.28
C LEU A 217 -11.41 -7.21 10.89
N GLY A 218 -12.22 -6.38 10.23
CA GLY A 218 -12.47 -5.00 10.68
C GLY A 218 -13.17 -4.95 12.03
N GLU A 219 -14.25 -5.71 12.20
CA GLU A 219 -15.07 -5.71 13.41
C GLU A 219 -14.36 -6.34 14.60
N THR A 220 -13.77 -7.55 14.41
CA THR A 220 -13.16 -8.29 15.53
C THR A 220 -11.81 -7.71 15.93
N MET A 221 -11.04 -7.16 15.01
CA MET A 221 -9.73 -6.57 15.32
C MET A 221 -9.81 -5.08 15.68
N GLY A 222 -10.98 -4.45 15.54
CA GLY A 222 -11.16 -3.02 15.77
C GLY A 222 -10.39 -2.15 14.75
N LEU A 223 -10.31 -2.58 13.49
CA LEU A 223 -9.72 -1.76 12.44
C LEU A 223 -10.63 -0.57 12.14
N ARG A 224 -10.05 0.57 11.80
CA ARG A 224 -10.79 1.77 11.45
C ARG A 224 -10.12 2.52 10.31
N GLY A 225 -10.90 2.95 9.32
CA GLY A 225 -10.41 3.59 8.11
C GLY A 225 -9.95 2.58 7.06
N LEU A 226 -9.09 3.02 6.16
CA LEU A 226 -8.58 2.19 5.07
C LEU A 226 -7.60 1.13 5.56
N PHE A 227 -7.74 -0.06 5.01
CA PHE A 227 -6.76 -1.15 5.14
C PHE A 227 -6.77 -2.02 3.88
N GLY A 228 -5.70 -2.75 3.66
CA GLY A 228 -5.56 -3.70 2.57
C GLY A 228 -5.43 -5.13 3.09
N VAL A 229 -5.93 -6.09 2.33
CA VAL A 229 -5.66 -7.52 2.53
C VAL A 229 -5.07 -8.06 1.25
N ASP A 230 -3.81 -8.44 1.32
CA ASP A 230 -3.11 -9.09 0.20
C ASP A 230 -3.31 -10.60 0.28
N GLY A 231 -3.49 -11.24 -0.87
CA GLY A 231 -3.73 -12.68 -0.94
C GLY A 231 -3.51 -13.25 -2.33
N ILE A 232 -3.79 -14.52 -2.43
CA ILE A 232 -3.68 -15.28 -3.68
C ILE A 232 -5.08 -15.75 -4.08
N LEU A 233 -5.46 -15.51 -5.33
CA LEU A 233 -6.61 -16.16 -5.95
C LEU A 233 -6.21 -17.58 -6.35
N THR A 234 -6.95 -18.53 -5.81
CA THR A 234 -6.80 -19.95 -6.09
C THR A 234 -8.07 -20.49 -6.77
N PRO A 235 -8.07 -21.67 -7.33
CA PRO A 235 -9.30 -22.29 -7.85
C PRO A 235 -10.42 -22.45 -6.82
N THR A 236 -10.08 -22.44 -5.52
CA THR A 236 -11.04 -22.59 -4.41
C THR A 236 -11.40 -21.28 -3.72
N GLY A 237 -10.95 -20.13 -4.23
CA GLY A 237 -11.25 -18.82 -3.69
C GLY A 237 -10.03 -17.99 -3.28
N PHE A 238 -10.23 -16.94 -2.52
CA PHE A 238 -9.20 -16.03 -2.05
C PHE A 238 -8.57 -16.51 -0.75
N VAL A 239 -7.24 -16.61 -0.71
CA VAL A 239 -6.45 -16.95 0.48
C VAL A 239 -5.61 -15.75 0.91
N PRO A 240 -5.88 -15.11 2.06
CA PRO A 240 -5.15 -13.95 2.54
C PRO A 240 -3.74 -14.33 2.99
N VAL A 241 -2.75 -13.49 2.71
CA VAL A 241 -1.34 -13.71 3.10
C VAL A 241 -0.73 -12.57 3.90
N GLU A 242 -1.35 -11.38 3.88
CA GLU A 242 -0.89 -10.20 4.64
C GLU A 242 -2.02 -9.19 4.85
N ILE A 243 -2.01 -8.52 6.00
CA ILE A 243 -2.88 -7.36 6.27
C ILE A 243 -2.02 -6.10 6.30
N ASN A 244 -2.47 -5.08 5.56
CA ASN A 244 -1.88 -3.75 5.48
C ASN A 244 -2.77 -2.74 6.22
N PRO A 245 -2.58 -2.49 7.52
CA PRO A 245 -3.49 -1.69 8.36
C PRO A 245 -3.24 -0.18 8.21
N ARG A 246 -3.39 0.33 7.00
CA ARG A 246 -3.06 1.72 6.61
C ARG A 246 -3.58 2.02 5.19
N TYR A 247 -3.36 3.24 4.69
CA TYR A 247 -3.56 3.59 3.27
C TYR A 247 -2.67 2.68 2.38
N PRO A 248 -3.23 1.74 1.60
CA PRO A 248 -2.44 0.79 0.81
C PRO A 248 -2.11 1.35 -0.58
N ALA A 249 -1.13 0.75 -1.24
CA ALA A 249 -0.69 1.17 -2.57
C ALA A 249 -1.77 0.99 -3.66
N SER A 250 -2.67 0.01 -3.49
CA SER A 250 -3.82 -0.25 -4.37
C SER A 250 -4.87 0.87 -4.36
N ALA A 251 -4.89 1.71 -3.31
CA ALA A 251 -5.87 2.79 -3.17
C ALA A 251 -5.80 3.78 -4.33
N GLU A 252 -4.61 4.11 -4.82
CA GLU A 252 -4.42 5.01 -5.96
C GLU A 252 -5.03 4.44 -7.26
N VAL A 253 -4.83 3.15 -7.52
CA VAL A 253 -5.41 2.48 -8.70
C VAL A 253 -6.94 2.49 -8.66
N VAL A 254 -7.53 2.15 -7.50
CA VAL A 254 -8.98 2.17 -7.32
C VAL A 254 -9.53 3.61 -7.41
N GLU A 255 -8.82 4.58 -6.84
CA GLU A 255 -9.20 6.00 -6.91
C GLU A 255 -9.22 6.53 -8.34
N HIS A 256 -8.18 6.26 -9.14
CA HIS A 256 -8.12 6.67 -10.54
C HIS A 256 -9.25 6.02 -11.36
N ALA A 257 -9.44 4.72 -11.20
CA ALA A 257 -10.46 3.99 -11.96
C ALA A 257 -11.88 4.41 -11.64
N THR A 258 -12.20 4.76 -10.38
CA THR A 258 -13.55 5.07 -9.92
C THR A 258 -13.84 6.56 -9.81
N GLY A 259 -12.79 7.37 -9.71
CA GLY A 259 -12.91 8.79 -9.38
C GLY A 259 -13.26 9.09 -7.92
N MET A 260 -13.43 8.07 -7.05
CA MET A 260 -13.66 8.26 -5.62
C MET A 260 -12.40 8.65 -4.88
N SER A 261 -12.42 9.68 -4.02
CA SER A 261 -11.29 9.92 -3.12
C SER A 261 -11.22 8.87 -2.01
N MET A 262 -10.10 8.17 -1.91
CA MET A 262 -9.88 7.17 -0.85
C MET A 262 -9.67 7.83 0.51
N VAL A 263 -9.09 9.02 0.55
CA VAL A 263 -8.99 9.81 1.81
C VAL A 263 -10.38 10.26 2.27
N ARG A 264 -11.33 10.54 1.37
CA ARG A 264 -12.71 10.84 1.76
C ARG A 264 -13.39 9.63 2.42
N TRP A 265 -13.19 8.43 1.89
CA TRP A 265 -13.64 7.17 2.52
C TRP A 265 -13.00 6.98 3.90
N HIS A 266 -11.70 7.23 3.98
CA HIS A 266 -10.98 7.15 5.26
C HIS A 266 -11.52 8.15 6.28
N ALA A 267 -11.73 9.41 5.89
CA ALA A 267 -12.28 10.45 6.77
C ALA A 267 -13.71 10.14 7.24
N ALA A 268 -14.53 9.51 6.39
CA ALA A 268 -15.89 9.07 6.75
C ALA A 268 -15.87 8.01 7.88
N ALA A 269 -14.85 7.16 7.92
CA ALA A 269 -14.68 6.20 9.00
C ALA A 269 -14.48 6.87 10.37
N PHE A 270 -14.06 8.13 10.41
CA PHE A 270 -13.87 8.93 11.63
C PHE A 270 -14.98 9.96 11.86
N GLY A 271 -16.08 9.86 11.10
CA GLY A 271 -17.25 10.73 11.28
C GLY A 271 -17.05 12.18 10.84
N LEU A 272 -16.09 12.43 9.95
CA LEU A 272 -15.69 13.79 9.56
C LEU A 272 -16.41 14.31 8.32
N VAL A 273 -16.87 13.39 7.52
CA VAL A 273 -17.64 13.62 6.29
C VAL A 273 -18.67 12.50 6.14
N ASP A 274 -19.71 12.75 5.37
CA ASP A 274 -20.68 11.71 5.02
C ASP A 274 -20.01 10.56 4.27
N ILE A 275 -20.53 9.35 4.46
CA ILE A 275 -20.04 8.15 3.76
C ILE A 275 -20.24 8.34 2.26
N PRO A 276 -19.19 8.31 1.44
CA PRO A 276 -19.32 8.47 0.01
C PRO A 276 -20.14 7.33 -0.63
N ALA A 277 -20.82 7.64 -1.72
CA ALA A 277 -21.44 6.60 -2.53
C ALA A 277 -20.35 5.84 -3.30
N MET A 278 -20.52 4.51 -3.42
CA MET A 278 -19.69 3.69 -4.31
C MET A 278 -19.92 4.13 -5.75
N GLN A 279 -18.84 4.24 -6.51
CA GLN A 279 -18.88 4.56 -7.94
C GLN A 279 -18.35 3.37 -8.74
N PRO A 280 -19.00 3.00 -9.84
CA PRO A 280 -18.46 1.97 -10.72
C PRO A 280 -17.16 2.45 -11.35
N PRO A 281 -16.22 1.54 -11.65
CA PRO A 281 -15.00 1.89 -12.37
C PRO A 281 -15.34 2.36 -13.80
N ARG A 282 -14.62 3.37 -14.27
CA ARG A 282 -14.73 3.95 -15.62
C ARG A 282 -13.86 3.24 -16.64
N GLY A 283 -12.90 2.46 -16.16
CA GLY A 283 -11.93 1.70 -16.93
C GLY A 283 -11.00 0.93 -15.99
N VAL A 284 -9.89 0.48 -16.54
CA VAL A 284 -8.82 -0.21 -15.82
C VAL A 284 -7.63 0.74 -15.69
N VAL A 285 -7.01 0.76 -14.53
CA VAL A 285 -5.81 1.56 -14.25
C VAL A 285 -4.68 0.64 -13.83
N ALA A 286 -3.49 0.91 -14.32
CA ALA A 286 -2.28 0.23 -13.87
C ALA A 286 -1.23 1.24 -13.42
N LYS A 287 -0.47 0.85 -12.41
CA LYS A 287 0.74 1.55 -12.00
C LYS A 287 1.90 0.59 -11.86
N GLU A 288 3.10 1.05 -12.21
CA GLU A 288 4.33 0.30 -12.06
C GLU A 288 5.45 1.21 -11.59
N ILE A 289 6.16 0.77 -10.55
CA ILE A 289 7.33 1.47 -10.02
C ILE A 289 8.54 1.10 -10.88
N ILE A 290 9.25 2.09 -11.38
CA ILE A 290 10.54 1.93 -12.04
C ILE A 290 11.63 1.95 -10.98
N TYR A 291 12.39 0.87 -10.91
CA TYR A 291 13.51 0.72 -9.98
C TYR A 291 14.83 0.91 -10.71
N ALA A 292 15.80 1.51 -10.04
CA ALA A 292 17.16 1.64 -10.55
C ALA A 292 17.83 0.27 -10.65
N ALA A 293 18.10 -0.21 -11.85
CA ALA A 293 18.86 -1.46 -12.08
C ALA A 293 20.34 -1.33 -11.66
N ARG A 294 20.88 -0.13 -11.75
CA ARG A 294 22.22 0.30 -11.30
C ARG A 294 22.12 1.68 -10.67
N GLN A 295 23.18 2.18 -10.07
CA GLN A 295 23.21 3.59 -9.65
C GLN A 295 22.88 4.47 -10.86
N THR A 296 21.87 5.33 -10.71
CA THR A 296 21.27 6.11 -11.79
C THR A 296 21.23 7.57 -11.39
N LEU A 297 21.75 8.45 -12.25
CA LEU A 297 21.56 9.89 -12.15
C LEU A 297 20.22 10.26 -12.82
N VAL A 298 19.35 10.92 -12.10
CA VAL A 298 18.04 11.36 -12.62
C VAL A 298 18.25 12.49 -13.63
N PRO A 299 17.79 12.33 -14.90
CA PRO A 299 17.93 13.38 -15.90
C PRO A 299 16.96 14.54 -15.66
N GLU A 300 17.30 15.68 -16.24
CA GLU A 300 16.35 16.78 -16.38
C GLU A 300 15.18 16.40 -17.31
N GLY A 301 14.02 17.01 -17.06
CA GLY A 301 12.87 16.90 -17.96
C GLY A 301 12.13 15.56 -17.90
N LEU A 302 12.21 14.81 -16.80
CA LEU A 302 11.32 13.64 -16.59
C LEU A 302 9.86 14.09 -16.51
N GLY A 303 9.56 15.20 -15.86
CA GLY A 303 8.19 15.71 -15.67
C GLY A 303 7.39 16.04 -16.94
N ILE A 304 8.00 15.92 -18.13
CA ILE A 304 7.29 16.12 -19.42
C ILE A 304 6.43 14.93 -19.84
N PHE A 305 6.64 13.76 -19.23
CA PHE A 305 5.85 12.58 -19.56
C PHE A 305 4.53 12.60 -18.79
N GLU A 306 3.41 12.52 -19.51
CA GLU A 306 2.12 12.24 -18.90
C GLU A 306 2.09 10.82 -18.34
N GLY A 307 1.40 10.62 -17.22
CA GLY A 307 1.26 9.32 -16.58
C GLY A 307 2.45 8.92 -15.72
N ILE A 308 3.32 9.85 -15.28
CA ILE A 308 4.32 9.58 -14.25
C ILE A 308 4.00 10.28 -12.93
N ALA A 309 4.49 9.70 -11.86
CA ALA A 309 4.30 10.17 -10.49
C ALA A 309 5.50 9.78 -9.62
N ASP A 310 5.53 10.29 -8.38
CA ASP A 310 6.68 10.08 -7.48
C ASP A 310 7.99 10.53 -8.16
N ILE A 311 7.98 11.77 -8.70
CA ILE A 311 9.03 12.30 -9.58
C ILE A 311 10.18 12.86 -8.73
N PRO A 312 11.38 12.24 -8.77
CA PRO A 312 12.53 12.74 -8.04
C PRO A 312 13.06 14.06 -8.64
N ASP A 313 13.82 14.82 -7.85
CA ASP A 313 14.54 15.98 -8.38
C ASP A 313 15.56 15.57 -9.44
N ALA A 314 15.72 16.41 -10.45
CA ALA A 314 16.80 16.25 -11.42
C ALA A 314 18.17 16.23 -10.71
N LEU A 315 19.11 15.49 -11.29
CA LEU A 315 20.47 15.30 -10.76
C LEU A 315 20.52 14.55 -9.41
N THR A 316 19.41 14.00 -8.92
CA THR A 316 19.41 13.08 -7.79
C THR A 316 20.10 11.76 -8.18
N VAL A 317 20.96 11.25 -7.31
CA VAL A 317 21.59 9.94 -7.49
C VAL A 317 20.75 8.87 -6.78
N VAL A 318 20.11 8.01 -7.56
CA VAL A 318 19.32 6.88 -7.04
C VAL A 318 20.17 5.62 -7.03
N GLN A 319 20.26 4.97 -5.86
CA GLN A 319 21.04 3.74 -5.69
C GLN A 319 20.37 2.54 -6.36
N SER A 320 21.17 1.55 -6.79
CA SER A 320 20.65 0.30 -7.34
C SER A 320 19.62 -0.36 -6.41
N GLY A 321 18.51 -0.82 -6.98
CA GLY A 321 17.38 -1.44 -6.27
C GLY A 321 16.42 -0.45 -5.58
N TRP A 322 16.68 0.87 -5.64
CA TRP A 322 15.77 1.88 -5.10
C TRP A 322 14.74 2.31 -6.15
N PRO A 323 13.52 2.71 -5.74
CA PRO A 323 12.52 3.25 -6.66
C PRO A 323 13.01 4.59 -7.24
N ILE A 324 12.73 4.82 -8.52
CA ILE A 324 13.00 6.09 -9.20
C ILE A 324 11.70 6.90 -9.29
N LEU A 325 10.67 6.32 -9.92
CA LEU A 325 9.37 6.96 -10.13
C LEU A 325 8.29 5.89 -10.39
N THR A 326 7.05 6.32 -10.47
CA THR A 326 5.90 5.47 -10.80
C THR A 326 5.36 5.84 -12.18
N CYS A 327 5.16 4.84 -13.06
CA CYS A 327 4.37 4.96 -14.28
C CYS A 327 2.91 4.60 -14.00
N LEU A 328 1.97 5.39 -14.53
CA LEU A 328 0.52 5.21 -14.43
C LEU A 328 -0.07 5.19 -15.85
N SER A 329 -1.02 4.29 -16.10
CA SER A 329 -1.76 4.23 -17.35
C SER A 329 -3.22 3.87 -17.10
N GLU A 330 -4.08 4.29 -18.02
CA GLU A 330 -5.53 4.03 -17.98
C GLU A 330 -5.97 3.53 -19.35
N GLY A 331 -6.96 2.62 -19.38
CA GLY A 331 -7.54 2.08 -20.60
C GLY A 331 -8.94 1.51 -20.35
N ALA A 332 -9.62 1.13 -21.44
CA ALA A 332 -10.95 0.53 -21.35
C ALA A 332 -10.90 -0.89 -20.74
N ASP A 333 -9.80 -1.59 -20.95
CA ASP A 333 -9.56 -2.94 -20.45
C ASP A 333 -8.10 -3.15 -20.01
N GLU A 334 -7.80 -4.33 -19.50
CA GLU A 334 -6.47 -4.69 -19.01
C GLU A 334 -5.43 -4.71 -20.14
N LEU A 335 -5.77 -5.21 -21.32
CA LEU A 335 -4.84 -5.33 -22.43
C LEU A 335 -4.37 -3.96 -22.91
N GLU A 336 -5.31 -3.05 -23.15
CA GLU A 336 -5.02 -1.67 -23.53
C GLU A 336 -4.17 -0.97 -22.47
N THR A 337 -4.60 -1.08 -21.20
CA THR A 337 -3.91 -0.47 -20.05
C THR A 337 -2.46 -0.93 -19.95
N MET A 338 -2.23 -2.26 -20.03
CA MET A 338 -0.87 -2.82 -19.95
C MET A 338 -0.01 -2.48 -21.18
N THR A 339 -0.61 -2.33 -22.34
CA THR A 339 0.10 -1.89 -23.57
C THR A 339 0.61 -0.47 -23.38
N ARG A 340 -0.28 0.46 -22.99
CA ARG A 340 0.10 1.86 -22.70
C ARG A 340 1.14 1.96 -21.58
N LEU A 341 1.01 1.15 -20.53
CA LEU A 341 1.99 1.13 -19.45
C LEU A 341 3.38 0.72 -19.93
N LYS A 342 3.46 -0.32 -20.76
CA LYS A 342 4.73 -0.79 -21.34
C LYS A 342 5.37 0.26 -22.25
N GLU A 343 4.58 0.96 -23.05
CA GLU A 343 5.07 2.04 -23.92
C GLU A 343 5.60 3.22 -23.10
N LEU A 344 4.85 3.67 -22.10
CA LEU A 344 5.29 4.73 -21.19
C LEU A 344 6.58 4.33 -20.47
N ARG A 345 6.61 3.14 -19.90
CA ARG A 345 7.79 2.59 -19.24
C ARG A 345 9.02 2.60 -20.15
N ALA A 346 8.90 2.10 -21.39
CA ALA A 346 10.01 2.06 -22.35
C ALA A 346 10.57 3.46 -22.66
N ARG A 347 9.69 4.46 -22.82
CA ARG A 347 10.07 5.86 -23.02
C ARG A 347 10.82 6.43 -21.82
N VAL A 348 10.35 6.16 -20.62
CA VAL A 348 11.00 6.59 -19.37
C VAL A 348 12.36 5.92 -19.18
N GLU A 349 12.44 4.60 -19.38
CA GLU A 349 13.70 3.84 -19.29
C GLU A 349 14.73 4.31 -20.32
N GLN A 350 14.30 4.63 -21.55
CA GLN A 350 15.17 5.22 -22.57
C GLN A 350 15.71 6.59 -22.13
N LYS A 351 14.88 7.45 -21.56
CA LYS A 351 15.30 8.75 -21.03
C LYS A 351 16.32 8.61 -19.90
N LEU A 352 16.08 7.67 -18.97
CA LEU A 352 17.00 7.36 -17.88
C LEU A 352 18.35 6.79 -18.38
N ALA A 353 18.35 5.98 -19.45
CA ALA A 353 19.56 5.39 -20.00
C ALA A 353 20.44 6.41 -20.73
N ASN A 354 19.86 7.44 -21.35
CA ASN A 354 20.58 8.46 -22.10
C ASN A 354 21.28 9.53 -21.22
N SER A 355 21.20 9.38 -19.91
CA SER A 355 21.70 10.35 -18.92
C SER A 355 22.95 9.88 -18.17
N VAL A 356 23.65 8.91 -18.74
CA VAL A 356 24.90 8.33 -18.20
C VAL A 356 26.10 8.88 -18.92
#